data_f51559408257482720de4dbca6b4a595
#
_entry.id   f51559408257482720de4dbca6b4a595
#
_cell.length_a   1.000
_cell.length_b   1.000
_cell.length_c   1.000
_cell.angle_alpha   90.00
_cell.angle_beta   90.00
_cell.angle_gamma   90.00
#
_symmetry.space_group_name_H-M   'P 1'
#
loop_
_entity.id
_entity.type
_entity.pdbx_description
1 polymer ?
#
loop_
_entity_poly.entity_id
_entity_poly.type
_entity_poly.pdbx_seq_one_letter_code
_entity_poly.pdbx_strand_id
1 'polypeptide(L)'
;VDTANDLDLTTAGSITASIDTDETVEELKTLTGTHAYTIVIAAGDAETSTADDLNTINGKTSVAINAAAITDLASDNITNIQTLLTAGNDTDQFTETSFASLETAIVSDGTIDGSKLADAIDQANTATGDESVVFTITAATEIQGSEENFTDLLDDNDNNQINIVNHNLNVNSGTISVDNANLLDAATGGTVTASID
;
A
#
# COMPACT_ATOMS: atom_id res chain seq x y z
N VAL A 1 21.56 -12.20 6.75
CA VAL A 1 20.42 -13.14 6.74
C VAL A 1 20.86 -14.56 7.07
N ASP A 2 21.83 -15.15 6.36
CA ASP A 2 22.21 -16.57 6.51
C ASP A 2 22.60 -16.94 7.95
N THR A 3 23.41 -16.13 8.63
CA THR A 3 23.79 -16.36 10.04
C THR A 3 22.59 -16.33 10.98
N ALA A 4 21.61 -15.47 10.73
CA ALA A 4 20.39 -15.38 11.54
C ALA A 4 19.54 -16.65 11.38
N ASN A 5 19.41 -17.15 10.15
CA ASN A 5 18.70 -18.40 9.84
C ASN A 5 19.39 -19.63 10.44
N ASP A 6 20.74 -19.70 10.36
CA ASP A 6 21.51 -20.77 10.98
C ASP A 6 21.34 -20.78 12.51
N LEU A 7 21.24 -19.61 13.13
CA LEU A 7 21.00 -19.48 14.56
C LEU A 7 19.59 -19.94 14.94
N ASP A 8 18.57 -19.60 14.14
CA ASP A 8 17.19 -20.03 14.35
C ASP A 8 17.05 -21.57 14.29
N LEU A 9 17.81 -22.23 13.41
CA LEU A 9 17.85 -23.71 13.34
C LEU A 9 18.41 -24.36 14.59
N THR A 10 19.22 -23.65 15.35
CA THR A 10 19.97 -24.21 16.50
C THR A 10 19.44 -23.79 17.87
N THR A 11 18.51 -22.80 17.91
CA THR A 11 17.93 -22.30 19.16
C THR A 11 16.40 -22.33 19.11
N ALA A 12 15.79 -22.69 20.25
CA ALA A 12 14.34 -22.57 20.42
C ALA A 12 13.95 -21.24 21.10
N GLY A 13 14.92 -20.37 21.36
CA GLY A 13 14.70 -19.08 22.01
C GLY A 13 14.54 -17.93 21.04
N SER A 14 14.14 -16.76 21.56
CA SER A 14 14.10 -15.53 20.77
C SER A 14 15.52 -15.09 20.39
N ILE A 15 15.71 -14.72 19.13
CA ILE A 15 16.95 -14.14 18.61
C ILE A 15 16.82 -12.62 18.62
N THR A 16 17.86 -11.92 19.03
CA THR A 16 17.99 -10.47 18.86
C THR A 16 19.23 -10.20 18.03
N ALA A 17 19.07 -9.59 16.87
CA ALA A 17 20.16 -9.29 15.95
C ALA A 17 19.87 -8.06 15.09
N SER A 18 20.93 -7.35 14.71
CA SER A 18 20.87 -6.40 13.58
C SER A 18 21.20 -7.16 12.30
N ILE A 19 20.33 -7.01 11.31
CA ILE A 19 20.56 -7.52 9.95
C ILE A 19 21.43 -6.48 9.23
N ASP A 20 22.36 -6.96 8.41
CA ASP A 20 23.25 -6.07 7.66
C ASP A 20 22.44 -5.19 6.69
N THR A 21 22.86 -3.95 6.50
CA THR A 21 22.12 -2.95 5.72
C THR A 21 22.34 -3.07 4.22
N ASP A 22 23.17 -4.00 3.77
CA ASP A 22 23.39 -4.34 2.36
C ASP A 22 22.58 -5.58 1.90
N GLU A 23 21.83 -6.22 2.81
CA GLU A 23 20.92 -7.29 2.44
C GLU A 23 19.73 -6.76 1.63
N THR A 24 19.47 -7.42 0.53
CA THR A 24 18.35 -7.07 -0.37
C THR A 24 16.98 -7.46 0.21
N VAL A 25 15.90 -6.87 -0.29
CA VAL A 25 14.52 -7.26 0.05
C VAL A 25 14.30 -8.76 -0.19
N GLU A 26 14.82 -9.32 -1.29
CA GLU A 26 14.73 -10.75 -1.58
C GLU A 26 15.43 -11.63 -0.52
N GLU A 27 16.57 -11.20 -0.01
CA GLU A 27 17.28 -11.89 1.06
C GLU A 27 16.56 -11.75 2.39
N LEU A 28 16.06 -10.56 2.73
CA LEU A 28 15.30 -10.30 3.95
C LEU A 28 14.03 -11.16 4.05
N LYS A 29 13.34 -11.42 2.96
CA LYS A 29 12.17 -12.31 2.91
C LYS A 29 12.50 -13.76 3.31
N THR A 30 13.76 -14.18 3.16
CA THR A 30 14.19 -15.54 3.53
C THR A 30 14.46 -15.73 5.01
N LEU A 31 14.40 -14.66 5.82
CA LEU A 31 14.50 -14.78 7.29
C LEU A 31 13.49 -15.80 7.82
N THR A 32 13.95 -16.65 8.73
CA THR A 32 13.12 -17.68 9.37
C THR A 32 12.67 -17.23 10.75
N GLY A 33 11.54 -17.75 11.21
CA GLY A 33 10.94 -17.38 12.48
C GLY A 33 10.41 -15.93 12.53
N THR A 34 9.98 -15.53 13.72
CA THR A 34 9.66 -14.14 14.05
C THR A 34 10.47 -13.76 15.28
N HIS A 35 11.49 -12.93 15.09
CA HIS A 35 12.48 -12.62 16.12
C HIS A 35 12.65 -11.10 16.27
N ALA A 36 13.50 -10.66 17.18
CA ALA A 36 13.80 -9.24 17.37
C ALA A 36 14.94 -8.80 16.42
N TYR A 37 14.66 -8.79 15.11
CA TYR A 37 15.60 -8.34 14.09
C TYR A 37 15.47 -6.83 13.85
N THR A 38 16.58 -6.09 13.99
CA THR A 38 16.63 -4.70 13.52
C THR A 38 16.91 -4.73 12.02
N ILE A 39 15.96 -4.25 11.24
CA ILE A 39 15.97 -4.26 9.77
C ILE A 39 15.93 -2.83 9.24
N VAL A 40 16.77 -2.54 8.25
CA VAL A 40 16.76 -1.29 7.46
C VAL A 40 16.65 -1.70 5.99
N ILE A 41 15.63 -1.18 5.30
CA ILE A 41 15.49 -1.40 3.86
C ILE A 41 16.51 -0.53 3.12
N ALA A 42 17.31 -1.17 2.27
CA ALA A 42 18.38 -0.51 1.55
C ALA A 42 17.85 0.43 0.45
N ALA A 43 18.56 1.53 0.19
CA ALA A 43 18.19 2.47 -0.88
C ALA A 43 18.20 1.82 -2.28
N GLY A 44 18.95 0.74 -2.49
CA GLY A 44 18.96 0.00 -3.76
C GLY A 44 17.66 -0.74 -4.07
N ASP A 45 16.82 -1.00 -3.06
CA ASP A 45 15.52 -1.68 -3.20
C ASP A 45 14.34 -0.70 -3.23
N ALA A 46 14.59 0.60 -3.11
CA ALA A 46 13.59 1.64 -2.89
C ALA A 46 12.51 1.72 -4.00
N GLU A 47 12.88 1.40 -5.24
CA GLU A 47 12.00 1.51 -6.42
C GLU A 47 11.46 0.13 -6.90
N THR A 48 11.90 -0.95 -6.29
CA THR A 48 11.58 -2.33 -6.75
C THR A 48 10.80 -3.15 -5.74
N SER A 49 10.67 -2.66 -4.50
CA SER A 49 9.95 -3.35 -3.44
C SER A 49 8.44 -3.30 -3.67
N THR A 50 7.81 -4.47 -3.61
CA THR A 50 6.35 -4.56 -3.61
C THR A 50 5.81 -4.43 -2.19
N ALA A 51 4.53 -4.10 -2.06
CA ALA A 51 3.87 -4.08 -0.75
C ALA A 51 3.84 -5.47 -0.10
N ASP A 52 3.68 -6.55 -0.89
CA ASP A 52 3.72 -7.93 -0.42
C ASP A 52 5.08 -8.30 0.18
N ASP A 53 6.16 -7.88 -0.46
CA ASP A 53 7.52 -8.11 0.02
C ASP A 53 7.75 -7.48 1.40
N LEU A 54 7.38 -6.20 1.54
CA LEU A 54 7.55 -5.46 2.79
C LEU A 54 6.63 -5.99 3.89
N ASN A 55 5.40 -6.40 3.58
CA ASN A 55 4.50 -7.09 4.49
C ASN A 55 5.09 -8.44 4.95
N THR A 56 5.72 -9.17 4.03
CA THR A 56 6.41 -10.43 4.35
C THR A 56 7.56 -10.20 5.33
N ILE A 57 8.41 -9.20 5.08
CA ILE A 57 9.52 -8.84 5.97
C ILE A 57 9.01 -8.38 7.33
N ASN A 58 7.93 -7.61 7.37
CA ASN A 58 7.30 -7.17 8.62
C ASN A 58 6.89 -8.36 9.50
N GLY A 59 6.40 -9.44 8.90
CA GLY A 59 6.08 -10.68 9.60
C GLY A 59 7.30 -11.45 10.17
N LYS A 60 8.54 -11.07 9.80
CA LYS A 60 9.77 -11.75 10.26
C LYS A 60 10.38 -11.12 11.52
N THR A 61 9.96 -9.93 11.89
CA THR A 61 10.52 -9.22 13.03
C THR A 61 9.46 -8.73 14.01
N SER A 62 9.82 -8.63 15.26
CA SER A 62 9.04 -7.96 16.31
C SER A 62 9.58 -6.56 16.65
N VAL A 63 10.46 -6.03 15.83
CA VAL A 63 11.07 -4.69 15.96
C VAL A 63 10.66 -3.86 14.78
N ALA A 64 10.31 -2.61 15.00
CA ALA A 64 9.92 -1.68 13.93
C ALA A 64 11.00 -1.58 12.84
N ILE A 65 10.58 -1.76 11.59
CA ILE A 65 11.46 -1.72 10.41
C ILE A 65 11.70 -0.27 10.01
N ASN A 66 12.92 0.05 9.62
CA ASN A 66 13.22 1.32 8.99
C ASN A 66 13.11 1.18 7.46
N ALA A 67 12.04 1.71 6.89
CA ALA A 67 11.77 1.75 5.46
C ALA A 67 11.81 3.20 4.91
N ALA A 68 12.57 4.09 5.54
CA ALA A 68 12.67 5.50 5.13
C ALA A 68 13.27 5.71 3.73
N ALA A 69 13.93 4.69 3.16
CA ALA A 69 14.46 4.74 1.80
C ALA A 69 13.39 4.48 0.71
N ILE A 70 12.21 3.97 1.07
CA ILE A 70 11.15 3.65 0.10
C ILE A 70 10.53 4.96 -0.41
N THR A 71 10.68 5.20 -1.71
CA THR A 71 10.08 6.32 -2.44
C THR A 71 8.97 5.87 -3.38
N ASP A 72 9.01 4.62 -3.82
CA ASP A 72 8.06 4.06 -4.77
C ASP A 72 7.66 2.64 -4.35
N LEU A 73 6.39 2.31 -4.44
CA LEU A 73 5.91 0.94 -4.32
C LEU A 73 5.69 0.34 -5.71
N ALA A 74 6.45 -0.71 -6.00
CA ALA A 74 6.29 -1.47 -7.22
C ALA A 74 4.90 -2.10 -7.33
N SER A 75 4.54 -2.55 -8.53
CA SER A 75 3.22 -3.06 -8.88
C SER A 75 2.75 -4.18 -7.94
N ASP A 76 1.63 -3.95 -7.25
CA ASP A 76 1.01 -4.92 -6.33
C ASP A 76 -0.52 -4.74 -6.32
N ASN A 77 -1.23 -5.64 -5.66
CA ASN A 77 -2.67 -5.51 -5.46
C ASN A 77 -2.99 -4.50 -4.33
N ILE A 78 -4.16 -3.88 -4.42
CA ILE A 78 -4.56 -2.83 -3.48
C ILE A 78 -4.66 -3.32 -2.04
N THR A 79 -4.96 -4.61 -1.82
CA THR A 79 -5.03 -5.18 -0.46
C THR A 79 -3.66 -5.19 0.21
N ASN A 80 -2.61 -5.58 -0.50
CA ASN A 80 -1.25 -5.58 0.02
C ASN A 80 -0.77 -4.14 0.28
N ILE A 81 -1.06 -3.21 -0.65
CA ILE A 81 -0.69 -1.80 -0.51
C ILE A 81 -1.38 -1.18 0.72
N GLN A 82 -2.69 -1.35 0.86
CA GLN A 82 -3.43 -0.87 2.04
C GLN A 82 -2.89 -1.47 3.34
N THR A 83 -2.63 -2.78 3.37
CA THR A 83 -2.08 -3.48 4.53
C THR A 83 -0.73 -2.89 4.93
N LEU A 84 0.17 -2.68 3.96
CA LEU A 84 1.48 -2.09 4.19
C LEU A 84 1.39 -0.67 4.74
N LEU A 85 0.60 0.19 4.12
CA LEU A 85 0.49 1.60 4.53
C LEU A 85 -0.19 1.73 5.90
N THR A 86 -1.14 0.85 6.22
CA THR A 86 -1.72 0.75 7.57
C THR A 86 -0.67 0.35 8.59
N ALA A 87 0.18 -0.65 8.28
CA ALA A 87 1.30 -1.05 9.13
C ALA A 87 2.36 0.04 9.24
N GLY A 88 2.60 0.78 8.15
CA GLY A 88 3.55 1.90 8.07
C GLY A 88 3.22 3.06 9.02
N ASN A 89 1.94 3.25 9.35
CA ASN A 89 1.47 4.23 10.33
C ASN A 89 1.47 3.70 11.78
N ASP A 90 1.87 2.44 11.98
CA ASP A 90 2.02 1.81 13.31
C ASP A 90 3.52 1.79 13.69
N THR A 91 3.90 2.61 14.66
CA THR A 91 5.31 2.76 15.09
C THR A 91 5.89 1.51 15.76
N ASP A 92 5.07 0.53 16.10
CA ASP A 92 5.54 -0.78 16.56
C ASP A 92 5.94 -1.70 15.39
N GLN A 93 5.50 -1.40 14.17
CA GLN A 93 5.76 -2.19 12.97
C GLN A 93 6.78 -1.51 12.03
N PHE A 94 6.67 -0.20 11.84
CA PHE A 94 7.60 0.61 11.06
C PHE A 94 8.00 1.86 11.84
N THR A 95 9.20 2.37 11.59
CA THR A 95 9.64 3.61 12.24
C THR A 95 8.85 4.82 11.73
N GLU A 96 8.73 5.89 12.52
CA GLU A 96 7.98 7.11 12.18
C GLU A 96 8.42 7.78 10.84
N THR A 97 9.63 7.50 10.37
CA THR A 97 10.14 8.03 9.09
C THR A 97 9.94 7.08 7.92
N SER A 98 9.40 5.87 8.16
CA SER A 98 9.10 4.94 7.11
C SER A 98 7.99 5.50 6.21
N PHE A 99 8.18 5.38 4.90
CA PHE A 99 7.27 5.90 3.87
C PHE A 99 7.06 7.43 3.87
N ALA A 100 7.76 8.21 4.70
CA ALA A 100 7.64 9.67 4.72
C ALA A 100 8.09 10.35 3.40
N SER A 101 8.83 9.62 2.56
CA SER A 101 9.27 10.07 1.23
C SER A 101 8.58 9.30 0.09
N LEU A 102 7.46 8.63 0.35
CA LEU A 102 6.73 7.89 -0.67
C LEU A 102 6.16 8.88 -1.71
N GLU A 103 6.41 8.61 -2.99
CA GLU A 103 5.98 9.42 -4.12
C GLU A 103 4.94 8.69 -4.98
N THR A 104 5.13 7.37 -5.19
CA THR A 104 4.23 6.60 -6.06
C THR A 104 3.87 5.22 -5.49
N ALA A 105 2.66 4.75 -5.85
CA ALA A 105 2.23 3.37 -5.63
C ALA A 105 1.52 2.83 -6.89
N ILE A 106 1.92 1.64 -7.35
CA ILE A 106 1.35 1.04 -8.57
C ILE A 106 0.36 -0.07 -8.21
N VAL A 107 -0.91 0.11 -8.60
CA VAL A 107 -2.01 -0.84 -8.37
C VAL A 107 -2.22 -1.72 -9.60
N SER A 108 -2.19 -3.05 -9.42
CA SER A 108 -2.26 -4.04 -10.51
C SER A 108 -3.49 -4.94 -10.50
N ASP A 109 -4.49 -4.64 -9.70
CA ASP A 109 -5.74 -5.41 -9.67
C ASP A 109 -6.49 -5.33 -11.01
N GLY A 110 -7.18 -6.40 -11.39
CA GLY A 110 -8.09 -6.40 -12.55
C GLY A 110 -9.42 -5.68 -12.28
N THR A 111 -9.87 -5.71 -11.04
CA THR A 111 -11.00 -4.93 -10.49
C THR A 111 -10.58 -4.42 -9.13
N ILE A 112 -10.76 -3.13 -8.88
CA ILE A 112 -10.32 -2.49 -7.64
C ILE A 112 -11.48 -2.34 -6.67
N ASP A 113 -11.24 -2.69 -5.40
CA ASP A 113 -12.08 -2.33 -4.28
C ASP A 113 -11.83 -0.85 -3.93
N GLY A 114 -12.80 0.01 -4.21
CA GLY A 114 -12.71 1.46 -4.01
C GLY A 114 -12.56 1.87 -2.54
N SER A 115 -13.10 1.07 -1.61
CA SER A 115 -12.89 1.33 -0.17
C SER A 115 -11.41 1.16 0.20
N LYS A 116 -10.79 0.07 -0.27
CA LYS A 116 -9.37 -0.15 0.01
C LYS A 116 -8.46 0.85 -0.67
N LEU A 117 -8.87 1.32 -1.87
CA LEU A 117 -8.11 2.32 -2.60
C LEU A 117 -8.15 3.67 -1.87
N ALA A 118 -9.34 4.16 -1.47
CA ALA A 118 -9.48 5.37 -0.68
C ALA A 118 -8.72 5.26 0.66
N ASP A 119 -8.91 4.16 1.40
CA ASP A 119 -8.17 3.90 2.64
C ASP A 119 -6.64 3.92 2.42
N ALA A 120 -6.14 3.35 1.32
CA ALA A 120 -4.70 3.32 1.03
C ALA A 120 -4.16 4.72 0.73
N ILE A 121 -4.92 5.57 0.01
CA ILE A 121 -4.55 6.96 -0.25
C ILE A 121 -4.50 7.74 1.08
N ASP A 122 -5.51 7.61 1.94
CA ASP A 122 -5.55 8.24 3.26
C ASP A 122 -4.37 7.81 4.15
N GLN A 123 -4.01 6.51 4.12
CA GLN A 123 -2.86 6.02 4.87
C GLN A 123 -1.54 6.58 4.30
N ALA A 124 -1.41 6.71 2.98
CA ALA A 124 -0.24 7.33 2.36
C ALA A 124 -0.12 8.81 2.75
N ASN A 125 -1.22 9.57 2.72
CA ASN A 125 -1.26 10.97 3.16
C ASN A 125 -0.88 11.13 4.64
N THR A 126 -1.27 10.16 5.47
CA THR A 126 -0.87 10.12 6.88
C THR A 126 0.64 9.88 7.03
N ALA A 127 1.23 8.97 6.25
CA ALA A 127 2.64 8.62 6.32
C ALA A 127 3.55 9.74 5.81
N THR A 128 3.17 10.41 4.71
CA THR A 128 3.93 11.52 4.13
C THR A 128 3.68 12.86 4.82
N GLY A 129 2.50 13.01 5.44
CA GLY A 129 2.04 14.27 6.04
C GLY A 129 1.49 15.27 5.01
N ASP A 130 1.29 14.85 3.78
CA ASP A 130 0.71 15.64 2.69
C ASP A 130 -0.03 14.75 1.67
N GLU A 131 -0.67 15.37 0.67
CA GLU A 131 -1.43 14.70 -0.40
C GLU A 131 -0.59 14.57 -1.68
N SER A 132 0.66 14.11 -1.58
CA SER A 132 1.62 14.08 -2.69
C SER A 132 1.74 12.71 -3.38
N VAL A 133 1.33 11.63 -2.72
CA VAL A 133 1.49 10.27 -3.24
C VAL A 133 0.54 10.02 -4.41
N VAL A 134 1.09 9.54 -5.54
CA VAL A 134 0.32 9.25 -6.75
C VAL A 134 0.09 7.74 -6.88
N PHE A 135 -1.19 7.33 -6.89
CA PHE A 135 -1.59 5.95 -7.14
C PHE A 135 -1.83 5.74 -8.64
N THR A 136 -1.05 4.86 -9.25
CA THR A 136 -1.17 4.54 -10.68
C THR A 136 -1.85 3.19 -10.87
N ILE A 137 -3.02 3.19 -11.50
CA ILE A 137 -3.78 1.97 -11.85
C ILE A 137 -3.30 1.45 -13.21
N THR A 138 -2.77 0.23 -13.25
CA THR A 138 -2.16 -0.32 -14.49
C THR A 138 -3.00 -1.38 -15.18
N ALA A 139 -3.85 -2.12 -14.47
CA ALA A 139 -4.56 -3.27 -15.00
C ALA A 139 -6.09 -3.19 -14.88
N ALA A 140 -6.62 -2.42 -13.93
CA ALA A 140 -8.06 -2.37 -13.69
C ALA A 140 -8.81 -1.71 -14.84
N THR A 141 -9.96 -2.28 -15.16
CA THR A 141 -10.96 -1.66 -16.02
C THR A 141 -12.17 -1.16 -15.22
N GLU A 142 -12.29 -1.59 -13.97
CA GLU A 142 -13.41 -1.27 -13.09
C GLU A 142 -12.95 -0.99 -11.66
N ILE A 143 -13.56 0.02 -11.04
CA ILE A 143 -13.48 0.31 -9.60
C ILE A 143 -14.88 0.08 -9.02
N GLN A 144 -14.96 -0.67 -7.91
CA GLN A 144 -16.21 -0.99 -7.22
C GLN A 144 -16.24 -0.39 -5.82
N GLY A 145 -17.37 0.15 -5.40
CA GLY A 145 -17.47 0.73 -4.05
C GLY A 145 -18.87 1.23 -3.70
N SER A 146 -18.99 1.88 -2.55
CA SER A 146 -20.17 2.63 -2.14
C SER A 146 -20.13 4.04 -2.73
N GLU A 147 -21.24 4.79 -2.59
CA GLU A 147 -21.29 6.23 -2.90
C GLU A 147 -20.20 7.00 -2.13
N GLU A 148 -20.02 6.71 -0.85
CA GLU A 148 -19.03 7.36 0.03
C GLU A 148 -17.61 7.15 -0.53
N ASN A 149 -17.23 5.90 -0.87
CA ASN A 149 -15.91 5.62 -1.44
C ASN A 149 -15.65 6.38 -2.74
N PHE A 150 -16.66 6.51 -3.60
CA PHE A 150 -16.50 7.29 -4.82
C PHE A 150 -16.46 8.79 -4.59
N THR A 151 -17.09 9.30 -3.54
CA THR A 151 -16.95 10.72 -3.16
C THR A 151 -15.50 11.01 -2.73
N ASP A 152 -14.90 10.15 -1.93
CA ASP A 152 -13.51 10.26 -1.52
C ASP A 152 -12.56 10.18 -2.74
N LEU A 153 -12.76 9.19 -3.61
CA LEU A 153 -11.95 9.03 -4.84
C LEU A 153 -12.12 10.18 -5.84
N LEU A 154 -13.24 10.91 -5.85
CA LEU A 154 -13.38 12.14 -6.64
C LEU A 154 -12.49 13.26 -6.11
N ASP A 155 -12.42 13.43 -4.80
CA ASP A 155 -11.54 14.41 -4.16
C ASP A 155 -10.06 14.06 -4.42
N ASP A 156 -9.69 12.78 -4.31
CA ASP A 156 -8.34 12.27 -4.61
C ASP A 156 -7.96 12.48 -6.09
N ASN A 157 -8.92 12.29 -7.01
CA ASN A 157 -8.74 12.54 -8.43
C ASN A 157 -8.54 14.04 -8.72
N ASP A 158 -9.27 14.92 -8.05
CA ASP A 158 -9.13 16.36 -8.18
C ASP A 158 -7.79 16.86 -7.62
N ASN A 159 -7.26 16.18 -6.59
CA ASN A 159 -5.94 16.41 -6.00
C ASN A 159 -4.79 15.76 -6.81
N ASN A 160 -5.09 15.07 -7.90
CA ASN A 160 -4.15 14.32 -8.75
C ASN A 160 -3.43 13.15 -8.06
N GLN A 161 -3.97 12.63 -6.96
CA GLN A 161 -3.44 11.44 -6.30
C GLN A 161 -3.81 10.14 -7.02
N ILE A 162 -4.86 10.18 -7.84
CA ILE A 162 -5.30 9.06 -8.67
C ILE A 162 -5.90 9.60 -9.99
N ASN A 163 -5.99 8.73 -11.00
CA ASN A 163 -6.68 9.05 -12.26
C ASN A 163 -7.73 7.98 -12.56
N ILE A 164 -9.01 8.36 -12.43
CA ILE A 164 -10.16 7.48 -12.67
C ILE A 164 -10.82 7.68 -14.06
N VAL A 165 -10.30 8.58 -14.88
CA VAL A 165 -10.92 9.07 -16.14
C VAL A 165 -11.28 7.94 -17.13
N ASN A 166 -10.56 6.83 -17.15
CA ASN A 166 -10.80 5.74 -18.10
C ASN A 166 -11.34 4.46 -17.45
N HIS A 167 -11.85 4.54 -16.23
CA HIS A 167 -12.31 3.37 -15.50
C HIS A 167 -13.84 3.30 -15.45
N ASN A 168 -14.40 2.09 -15.53
CA ASN A 168 -15.80 1.88 -15.19
C ASN A 168 -15.96 2.03 -13.67
N LEU A 169 -16.99 2.74 -13.23
CA LEU A 169 -17.30 2.98 -11.84
C LEU A 169 -18.59 2.23 -11.47
N ASN A 170 -18.50 1.28 -10.56
CA ASN A 170 -19.61 0.42 -10.17
C ASN A 170 -19.99 0.67 -8.70
N VAL A 171 -21.06 1.43 -8.48
CA VAL A 171 -21.64 1.59 -7.13
C VAL A 171 -22.41 0.32 -6.79
N ASN A 172 -21.70 -0.63 -6.17
CA ASN A 172 -22.19 -1.97 -5.88
C ASN A 172 -22.78 -2.14 -4.47
N SER A 173 -22.77 -1.08 -3.67
CA SER A 173 -23.29 -1.07 -2.29
C SER A 173 -24.14 0.19 -2.05
N GLY A 174 -25.41 -0.01 -1.72
CA GLY A 174 -26.37 1.07 -1.48
C GLY A 174 -26.97 1.68 -2.76
N THR A 175 -27.48 2.88 -2.63
CA THR A 175 -28.01 3.72 -3.71
C THR A 175 -27.18 5.00 -3.80
N ILE A 176 -27.28 5.71 -4.90
CA ILE A 176 -26.60 6.98 -5.14
C ILE A 176 -27.60 8.04 -5.55
N SER A 177 -27.41 9.27 -5.12
CA SER A 177 -28.20 10.40 -5.58
C SER A 177 -27.98 10.70 -7.08
N VAL A 178 -28.95 11.30 -7.74
CA VAL A 178 -28.82 11.73 -9.15
C VAL A 178 -27.65 12.71 -9.32
N ASP A 179 -27.44 13.60 -8.34
CA ASP A 179 -26.38 14.60 -8.40
C ASP A 179 -25.00 13.93 -8.35
N ASN A 180 -24.79 12.98 -7.44
CA ASN A 180 -23.54 12.26 -7.34
C ASN A 180 -23.31 11.30 -8.52
N ALA A 181 -24.37 10.66 -9.06
CA ALA A 181 -24.24 9.87 -10.29
C ALA A 181 -23.76 10.72 -11.46
N ASN A 182 -24.25 11.97 -11.60
CA ASN A 182 -23.80 12.90 -12.62
C ASN A 182 -22.33 13.36 -12.40
N LEU A 183 -21.90 13.51 -11.14
CA LEU A 183 -20.49 13.82 -10.84
C LEU A 183 -19.57 12.67 -11.24
N LEU A 184 -19.94 11.41 -10.97
CA LEU A 184 -19.18 10.24 -11.39
C LEU A 184 -19.13 10.12 -12.92
N ASP A 185 -20.25 10.35 -13.61
CA ASP A 185 -20.31 10.32 -15.08
C ASP A 185 -19.42 11.41 -15.71
N ALA A 186 -19.33 12.56 -15.08
CA ALA A 186 -18.46 13.66 -15.51
C ALA A 186 -16.96 13.37 -15.25
N ALA A 187 -16.63 12.57 -14.22
CA ALA A 187 -15.26 12.27 -13.82
C ALA A 187 -14.64 11.13 -14.65
N THR A 188 -15.46 10.26 -15.26
CA THR A 188 -14.96 9.15 -16.07
C THR A 188 -15.49 9.17 -17.50
N GLY A 189 -14.67 8.71 -18.46
CA GLY A 189 -15.13 8.33 -19.80
C GLY A 189 -15.59 6.88 -19.90
N GLY A 190 -15.52 6.12 -18.81
CA GLY A 190 -16.04 4.76 -18.68
C GLY A 190 -17.55 4.72 -18.43
N THR A 191 -18.03 3.59 -17.97
CA THR A 191 -19.45 3.40 -17.63
C THR A 191 -19.66 3.56 -16.14
N VAL A 192 -20.67 4.35 -15.74
CA VAL A 192 -21.16 4.41 -14.35
C VAL A 192 -22.34 3.44 -14.20
N THR A 193 -22.23 2.50 -13.26
CA THR A 193 -23.29 1.55 -12.91
C THR A 193 -23.70 1.80 -11.45
N ALA A 194 -24.97 2.12 -11.23
CA ALA A 194 -25.51 2.44 -9.89
C ALA A 194 -27.02 2.20 -9.81
N SER A 195 -27.53 2.02 -8.59
CA SER A 195 -28.94 2.14 -8.27
C SER A 195 -29.21 3.55 -7.78
N ILE A 196 -30.21 4.23 -8.36
CA ILE A 196 -30.55 5.61 -8.01
C ILE A 196 -31.63 5.61 -6.91
N ASP A 197 -31.56 6.56 -5.96
CA ASP A 197 -32.58 6.82 -4.92
C ASP A 197 -33.91 7.27 -5.52
#